data_4721d6ba8e8f0926563a057ba59565ad
#
_entry.id   4721d6ba8e8f0926563a057ba59565ad
#
_cell.length_a   1.000
_cell.length_b   1.000
_cell.length_c   1.000
_cell.angle_alpha   90.00
_cell.angle_beta   90.00
_cell.angle_gamma   90.00
#
_symmetry.space_group_name_H-M   'P 1'
#
loop_
_entity.id
_entity.type
_entity.pdbx_description
1 polymer ?
#
loop_
_entity_poly.entity_id
_entity_poly.type
_entity_poly.pdbx_seq_one_letter_code
_entity_poly.pdbx_strand_id
1 'polypeptide(L)'
;MFTCIIKRSRSKTQKRSIYLRSCDWNSLVSLYKMTGSWAGGDYDTGLRYVDWILTVPLMFVEVLAVTSSGAEYNEKVRNWGLAATVMIGAGYYGETSSAGSDQYWVGFVIAMAAYAYLMRNLQAEGAGLKAAEADQFEKIKNLILVGWIIYPLGYLAPVAGDFDAIREVLYTIADIINKVGLGVLVLGMARIKSGEKV
;
A
#
# COMPACT_ATOMS: atom_id res chain seq x y z
N MET A 1 -15.41 1.76 -13.66
CA MET A 1 -15.13 3.18 -13.26
C MET A 1 -15.79 3.41 -11.92
N PHE A 2 -15.07 3.21 -10.81
CA PHE A 2 -15.61 3.36 -9.46
C PHE A 2 -14.87 4.50 -8.77
N THR A 3 -15.60 5.59 -8.57
CA THR A 3 -15.09 6.81 -7.94
C THR A 3 -15.06 6.61 -6.44
N CYS A 4 -13.87 6.69 -5.85
CA CYS A 4 -13.72 6.76 -4.40
C CYS A 4 -14.24 8.12 -3.95
N ILE A 5 -15.49 8.18 -3.43
CA ILE A 5 -16.13 9.44 -3.04
C ILE A 5 -15.76 9.74 -1.59
N ILE A 6 -14.80 10.64 -1.40
CA ILE A 6 -14.59 11.30 -0.12
C ILE A 6 -15.69 12.36 0.04
N LYS A 7 -16.77 12.03 0.73
CA LYS A 7 -17.83 12.98 1.03
C LYS A 7 -17.39 13.93 2.16
N ARG A 8 -16.95 15.12 1.78
CA ARG A 8 -16.59 16.21 2.70
C ARG A 8 -17.87 16.83 3.24
N SER A 9 -18.27 16.51 4.47
CA SER A 9 -19.39 17.17 5.14
C SER A 9 -18.97 18.54 5.72
N ARG A 10 -19.76 19.57 5.41
CA ARG A 10 -19.53 20.98 5.79
C ARG A 10 -20.23 21.37 7.09
N SER A 11 -20.16 20.63 8.17
CA SER A 11 -20.61 21.15 9.47
C SER A 11 -19.49 21.10 10.49
N LYS A 12 -19.34 22.19 11.27
CA LYS A 12 -18.27 22.37 12.28
C LYS A 12 -18.33 21.37 13.45
N THR A 13 -19.31 20.49 13.48
CA THR A 13 -19.55 19.50 14.54
C THR A 13 -19.60 18.05 14.05
N GLN A 14 -19.41 17.81 12.76
CA GLN A 14 -19.47 16.43 12.25
C GLN A 14 -18.06 15.84 12.18
N LYS A 15 -17.82 14.85 13.04
CA LYS A 15 -16.62 14.01 13.10
C LYS A 15 -16.26 13.55 11.68
N ARG A 16 -15.00 13.72 11.26
CA ARG A 16 -14.50 13.20 9.98
C ARG A 16 -14.59 11.68 10.01
N SER A 17 -15.71 11.13 9.53
CA SER A 17 -15.82 9.70 9.25
C SER A 17 -15.18 9.43 7.91
N ILE A 18 -13.98 8.87 7.91
CA ILE A 18 -13.32 8.39 6.70
C ILE A 18 -13.97 7.05 6.37
N TYR A 19 -14.83 7.02 5.34
CA TYR A 19 -15.43 5.78 4.86
C TYR A 19 -14.43 5.02 3.98
N LEU A 20 -13.75 4.05 4.55
CA LEU A 20 -12.81 3.11 3.88
C LEU A 20 -13.52 2.02 3.04
N ARG A 21 -14.84 2.07 2.89
CA ARG A 21 -15.66 0.97 2.36
C ARG A 21 -15.45 0.56 0.91
N SER A 22 -14.89 1.40 0.05
CA SER A 22 -14.80 1.07 -1.39
C SER A 22 -13.48 0.41 -1.80
N CYS A 23 -12.39 0.72 -1.11
CA CYS A 23 -11.08 0.11 -1.41
C CYS A 23 -11.02 -1.36 -0.96
N ASP A 24 -11.58 -1.67 0.21
CA ASP A 24 -11.61 -3.03 0.75
C ASP A 24 -12.38 -4.02 -0.14
N TRP A 25 -13.49 -3.58 -0.75
CA TRP A 25 -14.30 -4.45 -1.60
C TRP A 25 -13.58 -4.84 -2.90
N ASN A 26 -12.89 -3.91 -3.53
CA ASN A 26 -12.12 -4.21 -4.74
C ASN A 26 -10.95 -5.16 -4.46
N SER A 27 -10.26 -4.96 -3.33
CA SER A 27 -9.20 -5.87 -2.89
C SER A 27 -9.73 -7.27 -2.59
N LEU A 28 -10.90 -7.40 -1.95
CA LEU A 28 -11.53 -8.69 -1.69
C LEU A 28 -11.92 -9.42 -3.00
N VAL A 29 -12.48 -8.69 -3.98
CA VAL A 29 -12.84 -9.27 -5.29
C VAL A 29 -11.58 -9.69 -6.05
N SER A 30 -10.51 -8.91 -6.00
CA SER A 30 -9.23 -9.26 -6.62
C SER A 30 -8.61 -10.49 -5.95
N LEU A 31 -8.61 -10.54 -4.62
CA LEU A 31 -8.14 -11.70 -3.85
C LEU A 31 -8.95 -12.97 -4.18
N TYR A 32 -10.28 -12.86 -4.29
CA TYR A 32 -11.14 -13.99 -4.66
C TYR A 32 -10.81 -14.50 -6.07
N LYS A 33 -10.62 -13.61 -7.05
CA LYS A 33 -10.23 -13.99 -8.41
C LYS A 33 -8.84 -14.61 -8.45
N MET A 34 -7.87 -14.04 -7.73
CA MET A 34 -6.52 -14.59 -7.62
C MET A 34 -6.52 -15.99 -7.00
N THR A 35 -7.33 -16.22 -5.96
CA THR A 35 -7.46 -17.53 -5.32
C THR A 35 -8.07 -18.55 -6.27
N GLY A 36 -9.08 -18.16 -7.08
CA GLY A 36 -9.68 -19.02 -8.09
C GLY A 36 -8.70 -19.38 -9.22
N SER A 37 -7.92 -18.42 -9.70
CA SER A 37 -6.86 -18.61 -10.69
C SER A 37 -5.75 -19.54 -10.18
N TRP A 38 -5.32 -19.35 -8.94
CA TRP A 38 -4.34 -20.21 -8.27
C TRP A 38 -4.84 -21.66 -8.13
N ALA A 39 -6.10 -21.84 -7.72
CA ALA A 39 -6.71 -23.17 -7.59
C ALA A 39 -6.87 -23.87 -8.94
N GLY A 40 -6.97 -23.13 -10.05
CA GLY A 40 -7.01 -23.64 -11.42
C GLY A 40 -5.63 -23.95 -12.02
N GLY A 41 -4.54 -23.63 -11.33
CA GLY A 41 -3.16 -23.84 -11.81
C GLY A 41 -2.72 -22.82 -12.89
N ASP A 42 -3.53 -21.81 -13.17
CA ASP A 42 -3.25 -20.77 -14.18
C ASP A 42 -3.00 -19.44 -13.45
N TYR A 43 -1.74 -19.09 -13.28
CA TYR A 43 -1.32 -17.99 -12.44
C TYR A 43 -1.14 -16.70 -13.26
N ASP A 44 -2.00 -15.69 -13.03
CA ASP A 44 -1.89 -14.39 -13.69
C ASP A 44 -1.34 -13.30 -12.74
N THR A 45 -0.02 -13.08 -12.81
CA THR A 45 0.68 -12.01 -12.10
C THR A 45 0.07 -10.63 -12.40
N GLY A 46 -0.47 -10.43 -13.60
CA GLY A 46 -1.08 -9.16 -14.01
C GLY A 46 -2.25 -8.74 -13.14
N LEU A 47 -3.08 -9.69 -12.66
CA LEU A 47 -4.22 -9.37 -11.77
C LEU A 47 -3.77 -8.75 -10.46
N ARG A 48 -2.63 -9.21 -9.90
CA ARG A 48 -2.06 -8.66 -8.68
C ARG A 48 -1.56 -7.22 -8.88
N TYR A 49 -0.87 -6.98 -9.99
CA TYR A 49 -0.38 -5.65 -10.31
C TYR A 49 -1.49 -4.65 -10.63
N VAL A 50 -2.60 -5.09 -11.23
CA VAL A 50 -3.81 -4.27 -11.40
C VAL A 50 -4.40 -3.84 -10.05
N ASP A 51 -4.40 -4.72 -9.05
CA ASP A 51 -4.81 -4.36 -7.70
C ASP A 51 -3.82 -3.38 -7.06
N TRP A 52 -2.53 -3.68 -7.10
CA TRP A 52 -1.49 -2.87 -6.45
C TRP A 52 -1.34 -1.47 -7.04
N ILE A 53 -1.46 -1.29 -8.37
CA ILE A 53 -1.36 0.03 -9.01
C ILE A 53 -2.43 1.00 -8.52
N LEU A 54 -3.55 0.48 -8.05
CA LEU A 54 -4.64 1.26 -7.48
C LEU A 54 -4.51 1.38 -5.96
N THR A 55 -4.26 0.26 -5.27
CA THR A 55 -4.34 0.20 -3.80
C THR A 55 -3.12 0.80 -3.13
N VAL A 56 -1.91 0.61 -3.66
CA VAL A 56 -0.67 1.10 -3.03
C VAL A 56 -0.59 2.63 -2.97
N PRO A 57 -0.87 3.39 -4.04
CA PRO A 57 -0.98 4.85 -3.94
C PRO A 57 -2.05 5.30 -2.95
N LEU A 58 -3.21 4.61 -2.90
CA LEU A 58 -4.30 4.94 -1.98
C LEU A 58 -3.91 4.71 -0.51
N MET A 59 -3.13 3.69 -0.20
CA MET A 59 -2.61 3.47 1.16
C MET A 59 -1.81 4.68 1.65
N PHE A 60 -0.97 5.28 0.82
CA PHE A 60 -0.27 6.52 1.17
C PHE A 60 -1.20 7.72 1.31
N VAL A 61 -2.22 7.83 0.47
CA VAL A 61 -3.26 8.88 0.62
C VAL A 61 -3.96 8.77 1.96
N GLU A 62 -4.29 7.54 2.41
CA GLU A 62 -4.91 7.29 3.72
C GLU A 62 -4.00 7.70 4.87
N VAL A 63 -2.73 7.33 4.82
CA VAL A 63 -1.73 7.73 5.83
C VAL A 63 -1.62 9.25 5.87
N LEU A 64 -1.44 9.90 4.72
CA LEU A 64 -1.30 11.35 4.63
C LEU A 64 -2.57 12.09 5.06
N ALA A 65 -3.75 11.52 4.84
CA ALA A 65 -5.02 12.12 5.28
C ALA A 65 -5.13 12.26 6.81
N VAL A 66 -4.39 11.43 7.54
CA VAL A 66 -4.36 11.49 9.02
C VAL A 66 -3.08 12.12 9.57
N THR A 67 -2.04 12.35 8.78
CA THR A 67 -0.78 12.96 9.24
C THR A 67 -0.57 14.38 8.73
N SER A 68 -0.99 14.68 7.52
CA SER A 68 -0.74 15.96 6.84
C SER A 68 -2.01 16.76 6.57
N SER A 69 -1.88 18.05 6.26
CA SER A 69 -3.02 18.94 5.95
C SER A 69 -2.63 20.08 5.02
N GLY A 70 -3.64 20.74 4.41
CA GLY A 70 -3.45 21.94 3.59
C GLY A 70 -2.66 21.69 2.30
N ALA A 71 -1.79 22.63 1.93
CA ALA A 71 -0.99 22.56 0.70
C ALA A 71 0.05 21.42 0.74
N GLU A 72 0.64 21.20 1.90
CA GLU A 72 1.61 20.12 2.13
C GLU A 72 1.00 18.75 1.85
N TYR A 73 -0.25 18.51 2.29
CA TYR A 73 -0.98 17.28 1.99
C TYR A 73 -1.08 17.03 0.48
N ASN A 74 -1.49 18.04 -0.29
CA ASN A 74 -1.68 17.90 -1.74
C ASN A 74 -0.35 17.60 -2.45
N GLU A 75 0.74 18.24 -2.02
CA GLU A 75 2.06 18.00 -2.57
C GLU A 75 2.55 16.59 -2.27
N LYS A 76 2.44 16.14 -1.02
CA LYS A 76 2.82 14.78 -0.61
C LYS A 76 1.98 13.72 -1.32
N VAL A 77 0.66 13.89 -1.42
CA VAL A 77 -0.23 12.96 -2.15
C VAL A 77 0.22 12.81 -3.60
N ARG A 78 0.54 13.91 -4.27
CA ARG A 78 1.03 13.86 -5.65
C ARG A 78 2.38 13.12 -5.72
N ASN A 79 3.35 13.51 -4.91
CA ASN A 79 4.73 13.01 -5.01
C ASN A 79 4.81 11.53 -4.57
N TRP A 80 4.16 11.15 -3.47
CA TRP A 80 4.15 9.77 -3.00
C TRP A 80 3.28 8.89 -3.90
N GLY A 81 2.14 9.40 -4.38
CA GLY A 81 1.30 8.70 -5.33
C GLY A 81 2.03 8.38 -6.64
N LEU A 82 2.76 9.36 -7.20
CA LEU A 82 3.60 9.14 -8.39
C LEU A 82 4.71 8.13 -8.11
N ALA A 83 5.42 8.25 -6.99
CA ALA A 83 6.47 7.31 -6.63
C ALA A 83 5.92 5.88 -6.44
N ALA A 84 4.76 5.73 -5.79
CA ALA A 84 4.08 4.44 -5.64
C ALA A 84 3.68 3.85 -7.01
N THR A 85 3.14 4.67 -7.90
CA THR A 85 2.78 4.25 -9.26
C THR A 85 4.02 3.79 -10.05
N VAL A 86 5.13 4.54 -9.96
CA VAL A 86 6.40 4.15 -10.60
C VAL A 86 6.93 2.85 -10.00
N MET A 87 6.89 2.70 -8.68
CA MET A 87 7.33 1.49 -7.98
C MET A 87 6.58 0.25 -8.49
N ILE A 88 5.25 0.31 -8.54
CA ILE A 88 4.42 -0.82 -8.98
C ILE A 88 4.58 -1.06 -10.48
N GLY A 89 4.59 -0.01 -11.31
CA GLY A 89 4.76 -0.14 -12.76
C GLY A 89 6.12 -0.72 -13.15
N ALA A 90 7.20 -0.29 -12.49
CA ALA A 90 8.54 -0.84 -12.72
C ALA A 90 8.65 -2.30 -12.23
N GLY A 91 8.03 -2.64 -11.09
CA GLY A 91 7.94 -4.01 -10.61
C GLY A 91 7.24 -4.91 -11.63
N TYR A 92 6.10 -4.48 -12.14
CA TYR A 92 5.37 -5.21 -13.19
C TYR A 92 6.21 -5.40 -14.46
N TYR A 93 6.84 -4.31 -14.95
CA TYR A 93 7.71 -4.37 -16.10
C TYR A 93 8.83 -5.41 -15.95
N GLY A 94 9.42 -5.51 -14.77
CA GLY A 94 10.44 -6.51 -14.49
C GLY A 94 9.87 -7.93 -14.39
N GLU A 95 8.80 -8.15 -13.62
CA GLU A 95 8.20 -9.49 -13.41
C GLU A 95 7.55 -10.08 -14.68
N THR A 96 7.25 -9.28 -15.69
CA THR A 96 6.78 -9.78 -17.00
C THR A 96 7.90 -10.34 -17.89
N SER A 97 9.15 -10.28 -17.43
CA SER A 97 10.32 -10.83 -18.13
C SER A 97 10.83 -12.10 -17.44
N SER A 98 11.74 -12.81 -18.12
CA SER A 98 12.41 -13.97 -17.52
C SER A 98 13.23 -13.54 -16.28
N ALA A 99 13.11 -14.27 -15.19
CA ALA A 99 13.85 -14.02 -13.97
C ALA A 99 15.37 -13.94 -14.25
N GLY A 100 16.00 -12.91 -13.70
CA GLY A 100 17.44 -12.67 -13.88
C GLY A 100 17.82 -11.99 -15.22
N SER A 101 16.87 -11.69 -16.11
CA SER A 101 17.15 -10.92 -17.35
C SER A 101 17.49 -9.46 -17.05
N ASP A 102 18.05 -8.75 -18.03
CA ASP A 102 18.33 -7.33 -17.90
C ASP A 102 17.06 -6.51 -17.60
N GLN A 103 15.96 -6.83 -18.28
CA GLN A 103 14.65 -6.20 -18.05
C GLN A 103 14.19 -6.41 -16.60
N TYR A 104 14.33 -7.63 -16.09
CA TYR A 104 13.99 -7.97 -14.70
C TYR A 104 14.76 -7.11 -13.70
N TRP A 105 16.08 -7.01 -13.86
CA TRP A 105 16.92 -6.21 -12.97
C TRP A 105 16.69 -4.71 -13.09
N VAL A 106 16.47 -4.20 -14.30
CA VAL A 106 16.13 -2.78 -14.51
C VAL A 106 14.82 -2.45 -13.80
N GLY A 107 13.78 -3.29 -13.95
CA GLY A 107 12.51 -3.13 -13.25
C GLY A 107 12.69 -3.14 -11.73
N PHE A 108 13.44 -4.10 -11.21
CA PHE A 108 13.75 -4.20 -9.78
C PHE A 108 14.45 -2.96 -9.24
N VAL A 109 15.51 -2.48 -9.90
CA VAL A 109 16.29 -1.32 -9.43
C VAL A 109 15.43 -0.05 -9.41
N ILE A 110 14.63 0.19 -10.45
CA ILE A 110 13.73 1.35 -10.49
C ILE A 110 12.66 1.24 -9.38
N ALA A 111 12.05 0.06 -9.22
CA ALA A 111 11.07 -0.17 -8.18
C ALA A 111 11.66 0.03 -6.78
N MET A 112 12.88 -0.46 -6.52
CA MET A 112 13.57 -0.31 -5.24
C MET A 112 14.01 1.14 -4.96
N ALA A 113 14.37 1.90 -5.99
CA ALA A 113 14.66 3.33 -5.83
C ALA A 113 13.41 4.11 -5.41
N ALA A 114 12.27 3.84 -6.04
CA ALA A 114 10.98 4.44 -5.67
C ALA A 114 10.52 3.97 -4.27
N TYR A 115 10.71 2.70 -3.94
CA TYR A 115 10.47 2.15 -2.60
C TYR A 115 11.30 2.86 -1.54
N ALA A 116 12.61 3.00 -1.75
CA ALA A 116 13.50 3.70 -0.81
C ALA A 116 13.09 5.17 -0.62
N TYR A 117 12.68 5.85 -1.69
CA TYR A 117 12.14 7.20 -1.61
C TYR A 117 10.89 7.26 -0.72
N LEU A 118 9.94 6.36 -0.91
CA LEU A 118 8.70 6.30 -0.11
C LEU A 118 9.00 5.99 1.36
N MET A 119 9.86 5.01 1.64
CA MET A 119 10.23 4.63 3.01
C MET A 119 10.96 5.76 3.75
N ARG A 120 11.87 6.46 3.07
CA ARG A 120 12.55 7.63 3.63
C ARG A 120 11.57 8.75 3.98
N ASN A 121 10.63 9.05 3.10
CA ASN A 121 9.63 10.09 3.34
C ASN A 121 8.64 9.68 4.45
N LEU A 122 8.24 8.41 4.50
CA LEU A 122 7.39 7.88 5.56
C LEU A 122 8.09 7.97 6.94
N GLN A 123 9.40 7.72 7.00
CA GLN A 123 10.17 7.88 8.25
C GLN A 123 10.25 9.34 8.71
N ALA A 124 10.33 10.28 7.75
CA ALA A 124 10.34 11.71 8.06
C ALA A 124 8.95 12.28 8.39
N GLU A 125 7.89 11.54 8.05
CA GLU A 125 6.51 11.94 8.34
C GLU A 125 6.22 11.85 9.84
N GLY A 126 5.28 12.63 10.31
CA GLY A 126 4.85 12.59 11.72
C GLY A 126 5.60 13.55 12.65
N ALA A 127 6.55 14.34 12.14
CA ALA A 127 7.15 15.42 12.90
C ALA A 127 6.08 16.44 13.31
N GLY A 128 5.89 16.65 14.60
CA GLY A 128 4.86 17.56 15.13
C GLY A 128 3.54 16.90 15.52
N LEU A 129 3.41 15.59 15.43
CA LEU A 129 2.27 14.86 15.99
C LEU A 129 2.30 14.91 17.53
N LYS A 130 1.13 14.95 18.14
CA LYS A 130 0.99 14.83 19.60
C LYS A 130 1.37 13.42 20.06
N ALA A 131 1.74 13.24 21.32
CA ALA A 131 2.26 11.98 21.85
C ALA A 131 1.40 10.74 21.48
N ALA A 132 0.08 10.81 21.68
CA ALA A 132 -0.83 9.70 21.33
C ALA A 132 -0.93 9.46 19.81
N GLU A 133 -0.87 10.54 19.01
CA GLU A 133 -0.85 10.46 17.56
C GLU A 133 0.48 9.88 17.06
N ALA A 134 1.59 10.27 17.68
CA ALA A 134 2.93 9.78 17.36
C ALA A 134 3.06 8.26 17.64
N ASP A 135 2.57 7.79 18.79
CA ASP A 135 2.55 6.35 19.12
C ASP A 135 1.74 5.55 18.10
N GLN A 136 0.56 6.06 17.73
CA GLN A 136 -0.25 5.40 16.70
C GLN A 136 0.41 5.43 15.31
N PHE A 137 1.08 6.54 14.98
CA PHE A 137 1.80 6.66 13.72
C PHE A 137 3.01 5.72 13.65
N GLU A 138 3.72 5.51 14.76
CA GLU A 138 4.81 4.52 14.82
C GLU A 138 4.32 3.11 14.47
N LYS A 139 3.12 2.73 14.91
CA LYS A 139 2.52 1.43 14.54
C LYS A 139 2.23 1.35 13.04
N ILE A 140 1.68 2.42 12.44
CA ILE A 140 1.45 2.51 10.98
C ILE A 140 2.78 2.39 10.22
N LYS A 141 3.78 3.16 10.63
CA LYS A 141 5.10 3.18 10.03
C LYS A 141 5.77 1.80 10.10
N ASN A 142 5.75 1.17 11.27
CA ASN A 142 6.34 -0.16 11.47
C ASN A 142 5.62 -1.24 10.65
N LEU A 143 4.29 -1.19 10.54
CA LEU A 143 3.55 -2.12 9.68
C LEU A 143 4.02 -2.01 8.23
N ILE A 144 4.16 -0.79 7.69
CA ILE A 144 4.61 -0.58 6.32
C ILE A 144 6.08 -0.98 6.16
N LEU A 145 6.98 -0.49 7.03
CA LEU A 145 8.41 -0.76 6.92
C LEU A 145 8.75 -2.25 7.01
N VAL A 146 8.12 -2.97 7.93
CA VAL A 146 8.38 -4.40 8.15
C VAL A 146 7.53 -5.26 7.21
N GLY A 147 6.24 -4.96 7.10
CA GLY A 147 5.32 -5.76 6.30
C GLY A 147 5.61 -5.73 4.80
N TRP A 148 6.22 -4.66 4.31
CA TRP A 148 6.52 -4.53 2.88
C TRP A 148 7.86 -5.14 2.45
N ILE A 149 8.71 -5.58 3.37
CA ILE A 149 9.96 -6.29 3.04
C ILE A 149 9.69 -7.59 2.27
N ILE A 150 8.53 -8.19 2.50
CA ILE A 150 8.16 -9.45 1.86
C ILE A 150 8.04 -9.33 0.33
N TYR A 151 7.66 -8.14 -0.20
CA TYR A 151 7.47 -7.96 -1.64
C TYR A 151 8.79 -7.97 -2.43
N PRO A 152 9.84 -7.21 -2.07
CA PRO A 152 11.13 -7.34 -2.74
C PRO A 152 11.77 -8.72 -2.54
N LEU A 153 11.58 -9.39 -1.40
CA LEU A 153 12.05 -10.76 -1.21
C LEU A 153 11.31 -11.73 -2.13
N GLY A 154 10.00 -11.60 -2.25
CA GLY A 154 9.21 -12.40 -3.18
C GLY A 154 9.56 -12.14 -4.64
N TYR A 155 9.85 -10.88 -5.01
CA TYR A 155 10.35 -10.54 -6.34
C TYR A 155 11.64 -11.30 -6.68
N LEU A 156 12.54 -11.47 -5.74
CA LEU A 156 13.82 -12.16 -5.94
C LEU A 156 13.71 -13.68 -5.88
N ALA A 157 12.62 -14.24 -5.39
CA ALA A 157 12.45 -15.69 -5.19
C ALA A 157 12.66 -16.52 -6.47
N PRO A 158 12.14 -16.13 -7.67
CA PRO A 158 12.34 -16.88 -8.89
C PRO A 158 13.80 -16.96 -9.37
N VAL A 159 14.65 -16.02 -8.95
CA VAL A 159 16.09 -16.06 -9.27
C VAL A 159 16.80 -17.13 -8.43
N ALA A 160 16.28 -17.42 -7.24
CA ALA A 160 16.85 -18.43 -6.33
C ALA A 160 16.40 -19.86 -6.64
N GLY A 161 15.30 -20.03 -7.39
CA GLY A 161 14.76 -21.34 -7.76
C GLY A 161 13.26 -21.28 -8.07
N ASP A 162 12.64 -22.44 -8.19
CA ASP A 162 11.20 -22.59 -8.43
C ASP A 162 10.39 -22.34 -7.15
N PHE A 163 10.25 -21.08 -6.77
CA PHE A 163 9.51 -20.63 -5.59
C PHE A 163 8.24 -19.86 -5.91
N ASP A 164 7.74 -19.92 -7.14
CA ASP A 164 6.58 -19.15 -7.59
C ASP A 164 5.34 -19.39 -6.72
N ALA A 165 5.01 -20.65 -6.45
CA ALA A 165 3.84 -20.98 -5.63
C ALA A 165 3.95 -20.43 -4.19
N ILE A 166 5.15 -20.51 -3.59
CA ILE A 166 5.42 -20.00 -2.24
C ILE A 166 5.33 -18.46 -2.24
N ARG A 167 5.92 -17.81 -3.25
CA ARG A 167 5.86 -16.35 -3.43
C ARG A 167 4.41 -15.86 -3.41
N GLU A 168 3.55 -16.54 -4.15
CA GLU A 168 2.16 -16.13 -4.29
C GLU A 168 1.35 -16.27 -2.99
N VAL A 169 1.58 -17.33 -2.25
CA VAL A 169 0.97 -17.51 -0.93
C VAL A 169 1.45 -16.39 0.03
N LEU A 170 2.75 -16.11 0.03
CA LEU A 170 3.33 -15.07 0.88
C LEU A 170 2.80 -13.69 0.52
N TYR A 171 2.70 -13.35 -0.77
CA TYR A 171 2.12 -12.08 -1.22
C TYR A 171 0.64 -11.96 -0.80
N THR A 172 -0.13 -13.03 -0.91
CA THR A 172 -1.54 -13.02 -0.52
C THR A 172 -1.73 -12.78 0.98
N ILE A 173 -0.93 -13.47 1.81
CA ILE A 173 -0.93 -13.28 3.27
C ILE A 173 -0.49 -11.84 3.61
N ALA A 174 0.59 -11.37 2.98
CA ALA A 174 1.09 -10.02 3.20
C ALA A 174 0.08 -8.96 2.80
N ASP A 175 -0.62 -9.12 1.68
CA ASP A 175 -1.67 -8.21 1.24
C ASP A 175 -2.79 -8.09 2.27
N ILE A 176 -3.26 -9.21 2.82
CA ILE A 176 -4.31 -9.20 3.84
C ILE A 176 -3.81 -8.46 5.08
N ILE A 177 -2.63 -8.81 5.60
CA ILE A 177 -2.07 -8.21 6.81
C ILE A 177 -1.83 -6.71 6.62
N ASN A 178 -1.20 -6.32 5.52
CA ASN A 178 -0.84 -4.93 5.27
C ASN A 178 -2.06 -4.05 5.00
N LYS A 179 -3.02 -4.50 4.19
CA LYS A 179 -4.20 -3.69 3.83
C LYS A 179 -5.17 -3.58 5.00
N VAL A 180 -5.55 -4.71 5.62
CA VAL A 180 -6.47 -4.71 6.77
C VAL A 180 -5.80 -4.06 7.98
N GLY A 181 -4.54 -4.40 8.27
CA GLY A 181 -3.78 -3.83 9.36
C GLY A 181 -3.64 -2.32 9.24
N LEU A 182 -3.29 -1.82 8.04
CA LEU A 182 -3.21 -0.38 7.80
C LEU A 182 -4.56 0.31 8.00
N GLY A 183 -5.63 -0.23 7.43
CA GLY A 183 -6.97 0.33 7.58
C GLY A 183 -7.39 0.46 9.05
N VAL A 184 -7.14 -0.56 9.87
CA VAL A 184 -7.41 -0.54 11.33
C VAL A 184 -6.56 0.52 12.03
N LEU A 185 -5.26 0.61 11.72
CA LEU A 185 -4.36 1.58 12.36
C LEU A 185 -4.68 3.02 11.97
N VAL A 186 -4.99 3.28 10.69
CA VAL A 186 -5.41 4.61 10.20
C VAL A 186 -6.73 5.03 10.82
N LEU A 187 -7.69 4.09 10.97
CA LEU A 187 -8.94 4.36 11.69
C LEU A 187 -8.67 4.71 13.16
N GLY A 188 -7.77 3.98 13.83
CA GLY A 188 -7.34 4.31 15.18
C GLY A 188 -6.77 5.72 15.28
N MET A 189 -5.90 6.11 14.34
CA MET A 189 -5.34 7.46 14.26
C MET A 189 -6.43 8.53 14.06
N ALA A 190 -7.41 8.26 13.19
CA ALA A 190 -8.52 9.16 12.95
C ALA A 190 -9.39 9.36 14.22
N ARG A 191 -9.60 8.31 15.02
CA ARG A 191 -10.32 8.39 16.31
C ARG A 191 -9.56 9.21 17.34
N ILE A 192 -8.26 8.98 17.51
CA ILE A 192 -7.40 9.78 18.40
C ILE A 192 -7.52 11.27 18.02
N LYS A 193 -7.42 11.61 16.75
CA LYS A 193 -7.54 12.99 16.26
C LYS A 193 -8.93 13.60 16.46
N SER A 194 -9.98 12.79 16.50
CA SER A 194 -11.35 13.25 16.78
C SER A 194 -11.67 13.34 18.26
N GLY A 195 -10.73 12.95 19.14
CA GLY A 195 -10.93 12.93 20.61
C GLY A 195 -11.80 11.77 21.08
N GLU A 196 -11.99 10.74 20.28
CA GLU A 196 -12.66 9.51 20.70
C GLU A 196 -11.68 8.63 21.49
N LYS A 197 -12.17 8.01 22.59
CA LYS A 197 -11.38 6.98 23.29
C LYS A 197 -11.21 5.77 22.37
N VAL A 198 -9.99 5.34 22.17
CA VAL A 198 -9.61 4.13 21.44
C VAL A 198 -9.58 2.95 22.36
#